data_b2fc22c2859d7e3de1772eb0cfb4986b
#
_entry.id   b2fc22c2859d7e3de1772eb0cfb4986b
#
_cell.length_a   1.000
_cell.length_b   1.000
_cell.length_c   1.000
_cell.angle_alpha   90.00
_cell.angle_beta   90.00
_cell.angle_gamma   90.00
#
_symmetry.space_group_name_H-M   'P 1'
#
loop_
_entity.id
_entity.type
_entity.pdbx_description
1 polymer ?
#
loop_
_entity_poly.entity_id
_entity_poly.type
_entity_poly.pdbx_seq_one_letter_code
_entity_poly.pdbx_strand_id
1 'polypeptide(L)'
;MSNRQDWIDELATTLGEDPLTPSERNALLGAARDVAHRVERKITPLSTFLLGEATGRAQASGATRDEALRSVLDRLASLVPVEAGEEREGAPEP
;
A
#
# COMPACT_ATOMS: atom_id res chain seq x y z
N MET A 1 8.29 -18.36 19.71
CA MET A 1 7.10 -17.76 19.35
C MET A 1 7.25 -16.87 18.14
N SER A 2 6.37 -17.00 17.20
CA SER A 2 6.57 -16.21 16.01
C SER A 2 6.01 -14.82 16.22
N ASN A 3 6.58 -13.86 15.55
CA ASN A 3 6.11 -12.52 15.65
C ASN A 3 5.32 -12.22 14.39
N ARG A 4 4.79 -11.04 14.28
CA ARG A 4 3.93 -10.72 13.16
C ARG A 4 4.63 -10.71 11.83
N GLN A 5 5.91 -10.41 11.84
CA GLN A 5 6.66 -10.42 10.60
C GLN A 5 6.87 -11.84 10.13
N ASP A 6 7.11 -12.76 11.06
CA ASP A 6 7.27 -14.15 10.69
C ASP A 6 5.97 -14.69 10.10
N TRP A 7 4.85 -14.26 10.65
CA TRP A 7 3.55 -14.70 10.15
C TRP A 7 3.33 -14.21 8.72
N ILE A 8 3.74 -12.98 8.41
CA ILE A 8 3.58 -12.45 7.07
C ILE A 8 4.46 -13.21 6.09
N ASP A 9 5.66 -13.59 6.51
CA ASP A 9 6.54 -14.37 5.67
C ASP A 9 5.95 -15.76 5.40
N GLU A 10 5.32 -16.32 6.41
CA GLU A 10 4.69 -17.61 6.26
C GLU A 10 3.52 -17.51 5.29
N LEU A 11 2.77 -16.44 5.36
CA LEU A 11 1.66 -16.22 4.46
C LEU A 11 2.16 -16.11 3.02
N ALA A 12 3.25 -15.37 2.82
CA ALA A 12 3.81 -15.24 1.48
C ALA A 12 4.16 -16.60 0.92
N THR A 13 4.82 -17.41 1.72
CA THR A 13 5.21 -18.75 1.28
C THR A 13 3.99 -19.59 0.94
N THR A 14 2.97 -19.52 1.77
CA THR A 14 1.75 -20.28 1.54
C THR A 14 1.08 -19.88 0.24
N LEU A 15 1.17 -18.61 -0.12
CA LEU A 15 0.56 -18.10 -1.32
C LEU A 15 1.46 -18.21 -2.55
N GLY A 16 2.68 -18.71 -2.38
CA GLY A 16 3.60 -18.85 -3.49
C GLY A 16 4.23 -17.53 -3.90
N GLU A 17 4.32 -16.58 -2.97
CA GLU A 17 4.87 -15.28 -3.26
C GLU A 17 6.19 -15.08 -2.54
N ASP A 18 7.00 -14.18 -3.06
CA ASP A 18 8.24 -13.84 -2.39
C ASP A 18 7.92 -13.03 -1.14
N PRO A 19 8.65 -13.21 -0.06
CA PRO A 19 8.41 -12.40 1.13
C PRO A 19 8.59 -10.92 0.85
N LEU A 20 7.89 -10.10 1.58
CA LEU A 20 8.03 -8.66 1.42
C LEU A 20 9.36 -8.20 1.99
N THR A 21 10.01 -7.29 1.32
CA THR A 21 11.22 -6.68 1.87
C THR A 21 10.81 -5.69 2.95
N PRO A 22 11.71 -5.30 3.84
CA PRO A 22 11.37 -4.30 4.84
C PRO A 22 10.87 -2.99 4.23
N SER A 23 11.44 -2.60 3.10
CA SER A 23 11.01 -1.38 2.43
C SER A 23 9.57 -1.51 1.92
N GLU A 24 9.25 -2.66 1.31
CA GLU A 24 7.90 -2.90 0.82
C GLU A 24 6.91 -2.93 1.98
N ARG A 25 7.31 -3.56 3.05
CA ARG A 25 6.45 -3.67 4.22
C ARG A 25 6.12 -2.30 4.79
N ASN A 26 7.13 -1.46 4.93
CA ASN A 26 6.94 -0.13 5.47
C ASN A 26 6.06 0.71 4.55
N ALA A 27 6.26 0.61 3.24
CA ALA A 27 5.47 1.38 2.29
C ALA A 27 4.00 0.96 2.34
N LEU A 28 3.75 -0.34 2.44
CA LEU A 28 2.38 -0.83 2.51
C LEU A 28 1.69 -0.44 3.80
N LEU A 29 2.42 -0.54 4.92
CA LEU A 29 1.83 -0.15 6.19
C LEU A 29 1.52 1.34 6.22
N GLY A 30 2.38 2.14 5.63
CA GLY A 30 2.13 3.58 5.55
C GLY A 30 0.90 3.89 4.70
N ALA A 31 0.77 3.21 3.57
CA ALA A 31 -0.38 3.41 2.70
C ALA A 31 -1.67 2.99 3.41
N ALA A 32 -1.62 1.86 4.11
CA ALA A 32 -2.80 1.37 4.82
C ALA A 32 -3.21 2.35 5.91
N ARG A 33 -2.22 2.91 6.61
CA ARG A 33 -2.53 3.86 7.66
C ARG A 33 -3.17 5.12 7.09
N ASP A 34 -2.67 5.58 5.95
CA ASP A 34 -3.23 6.77 5.33
C ASP A 34 -4.68 6.54 4.92
N VAL A 35 -4.98 5.38 4.35
CA VAL A 35 -6.36 5.08 3.97
C VAL A 35 -7.24 5.02 5.22
N ALA A 36 -6.74 4.35 6.25
CA ALA A 36 -7.54 4.19 7.47
C ALA A 36 -7.86 5.52 8.13
N HIS A 37 -6.88 6.43 8.12
CA HIS A 37 -7.06 7.70 8.81
C HIS A 37 -7.68 8.80 7.96
N ARG A 38 -7.44 8.78 6.67
CA ARG A 38 -7.92 9.88 5.82
C ARG A 38 -9.12 9.52 4.96
N VAL A 39 -9.42 8.25 4.84
CA VAL A 39 -10.61 7.84 4.11
C VAL A 39 -11.55 7.12 5.07
N GLU A 40 -11.28 5.86 5.36
CA GLU A 40 -12.11 5.13 6.28
C GLU A 40 -11.42 3.84 6.65
N ARG A 41 -11.40 3.52 7.93
CA ARG A 41 -10.69 2.35 8.39
C ARG A 41 -11.16 1.04 7.78
N LYS A 42 -12.45 0.86 7.68
CA LYS A 42 -12.94 -0.44 7.24
C LYS A 42 -12.76 -0.71 5.76
N ILE A 43 -12.42 0.28 4.96
CA ILE A 43 -12.15 0.01 3.58
C ILE A 43 -10.67 -0.26 3.32
N THR A 44 -9.83 -0.18 4.36
CA THR A 44 -8.40 -0.40 4.21
C THR A 44 -8.09 -1.76 3.60
N PRO A 45 -8.68 -2.87 4.08
CA PRO A 45 -8.35 -4.15 3.45
C PRO A 45 -8.81 -4.23 1.99
N LEU A 46 -9.88 -3.54 1.64
CA LEU A 46 -10.32 -3.51 0.26
C LEU A 46 -9.32 -2.78 -0.60
N SER A 47 -8.78 -1.69 -0.06
CA SER A 47 -7.77 -0.90 -0.76
C SER A 47 -6.52 -1.71 -0.98
N THR A 48 -6.05 -2.43 0.04
CA THR A 48 -4.82 -3.18 -0.11
C THR A 48 -4.99 -4.34 -1.08
N PHE A 49 -6.18 -4.92 -1.14
CA PHE A 49 -6.43 -5.97 -2.11
C PHE A 49 -6.28 -5.42 -3.54
N LEU A 50 -6.87 -4.26 -3.80
CA LEU A 50 -6.79 -3.65 -5.11
C LEU A 50 -5.37 -3.24 -5.46
N LEU A 51 -4.63 -2.75 -4.46
CA LEU A 51 -3.23 -2.40 -4.68
C LEU A 51 -2.43 -3.64 -5.07
N GLY A 52 -2.72 -4.76 -4.42
CA GLY A 52 -2.04 -6.00 -4.73
C GLY A 52 -2.35 -6.49 -6.14
N GLU A 53 -3.60 -6.37 -6.54
CA GLU A 53 -3.98 -6.77 -7.88
C GLU A 53 -3.28 -5.93 -8.94
N ALA A 54 -3.26 -4.62 -8.73
CA ALA A 54 -2.62 -3.71 -9.68
C ALA A 54 -1.12 -3.97 -9.75
N THR A 55 -0.51 -4.23 -8.60
CA THR A 55 0.91 -4.54 -8.54
C THR A 55 1.21 -5.81 -9.32
N GLY A 56 0.40 -6.84 -9.11
CA GLY A 56 0.61 -8.10 -9.81
C GLY A 56 0.44 -7.96 -11.32
N ARG A 57 -0.52 -7.13 -11.73
CA ARG A 57 -0.75 -6.91 -13.14
C ARG A 57 0.45 -6.20 -13.77
N ALA A 58 1.03 -5.24 -13.08
CA ALA A 58 2.20 -4.54 -13.59
C ALA A 58 3.39 -5.47 -13.67
N GLN A 59 3.54 -6.37 -12.71
CA GLN A 59 4.61 -7.34 -12.75
C GLN A 59 4.44 -8.29 -13.95
N ALA A 60 3.22 -8.67 -14.24
CA ALA A 60 2.97 -9.54 -15.36
C ALA A 60 3.34 -8.85 -16.68
N SER A 61 3.34 -7.52 -16.68
CA SER A 61 3.73 -6.78 -17.86
C SER A 61 5.22 -6.46 -17.90
N GLY A 62 5.99 -6.96 -16.94
CA GLY A 62 7.43 -6.81 -16.98
C GLY A 62 8.08 -5.99 -15.89
N ALA A 63 7.30 -5.33 -15.06
CA ALA A 63 7.91 -4.53 -13.98
C ALA A 63 8.36 -5.42 -12.85
N THR A 64 9.37 -4.99 -12.11
CA THR A 64 9.73 -5.71 -10.89
C THR A 64 8.66 -5.37 -9.86
N ARG A 65 8.58 -6.18 -8.81
CA ARG A 65 7.59 -5.91 -7.76
C ARG A 65 7.82 -4.55 -7.13
N ASP A 66 9.08 -4.19 -6.90
CA ASP A 66 9.39 -2.91 -6.28
C ASP A 66 8.92 -1.75 -7.17
N GLU A 67 9.20 -1.84 -8.46
CA GLU A 67 8.77 -0.80 -9.39
C GLU A 67 7.26 -0.72 -9.47
N ALA A 68 6.62 -1.89 -9.56
CA ALA A 68 5.17 -1.95 -9.67
C ALA A 68 4.51 -1.38 -8.43
N LEU A 69 5.01 -1.77 -7.26
CA LEU A 69 4.41 -1.32 -6.02
C LEU A 69 4.56 0.19 -5.86
N ARG A 70 5.74 0.72 -6.20
CA ARG A 70 5.97 2.13 -6.09
C ARG A 70 5.02 2.93 -6.97
N SER A 71 4.83 2.46 -8.20
CA SER A 71 3.93 3.12 -9.13
C SER A 71 2.49 3.11 -8.63
N VAL A 72 2.07 1.95 -8.13
CA VAL A 72 0.70 1.79 -7.64
C VAL A 72 0.47 2.65 -6.41
N LEU A 73 1.45 2.72 -5.51
CA LEU A 73 1.30 3.53 -4.31
C LEU A 73 1.29 5.02 -4.64
N ASP A 74 2.00 5.44 -5.68
CA ASP A 74 1.95 6.82 -6.11
C ASP A 74 0.55 7.19 -6.56
N ARG A 75 -0.12 6.27 -7.26
CA ARG A 75 -1.48 6.54 -7.70
C ARG A 75 -2.43 6.61 -6.52
N LEU A 76 -2.22 5.75 -5.54
CA LEU A 76 -3.04 5.80 -4.34
C LEU A 76 -2.85 7.14 -3.65
N ALA A 77 -1.61 7.58 -3.53
CA ALA A 77 -1.33 8.83 -2.83
C ALA A 77 -2.03 10.01 -3.49
N SER A 78 -2.19 9.96 -4.80
CA SER A 78 -2.84 11.07 -5.49
C SER A 78 -4.34 11.13 -5.20
N LEU A 79 -4.90 10.02 -4.73
CA LEU A 79 -6.33 9.97 -4.46
C LEU A 79 -6.67 10.14 -2.99
N VAL A 80 -5.76 9.84 -2.10
CA VAL A 80 -6.03 9.94 -0.68
C VAL A 80 -6.12 11.40 -0.27
N PRO A 81 -7.18 11.79 0.43
CA PRO A 81 -7.33 13.20 0.83
C PRO A 81 -6.24 13.61 1.79
N VAL A 82 -5.80 14.85 1.69
CA VAL A 82 -4.83 15.34 2.66
C VAL A 82 -5.59 15.75 3.90
N GLU A 83 -4.90 15.76 5.01
CA GLU A 83 -5.54 16.16 6.24
C GLU A 83 -5.82 17.64 6.20
N ALA A 84 -6.81 18.06 6.97
CA ALA A 84 -7.22 19.43 6.97
C ALA A 84 -6.09 20.42 7.11
N GLY A 85 -5.15 20.13 7.99
CA GLY A 85 -4.06 21.05 8.18
C GLY A 85 -3.14 21.13 6.99
N GLU A 86 -2.97 20.05 6.29
CA GLU A 86 -2.08 20.00 5.17
C GLU A 86 -2.64 20.63 3.93
N GLU A 87 -3.91 20.43 3.73
CA GLU A 87 -4.45 20.94 2.52
C GLU A 87 -4.51 22.41 2.46
N ARG A 88 -4.20 23.08 3.50
CA ARG A 88 -4.22 24.49 3.46
C ARG A 88 -3.10 24.99 2.70
N GLU A 89 -2.07 24.22 2.60
CA GLU A 89 -0.94 24.64 2.06
C GLU A 89 -1.07 24.76 0.67
N GLY A 90 -1.06 25.81 0.12
CA GLY A 90 -1.08 26.02 -1.24
C GLY A 90 -2.37 25.59 -1.91
N ALA A 91 -3.21 24.99 -1.21
CA ALA A 91 -4.41 24.54 -1.81
C ALA A 91 -5.39 25.66 -1.81
N PRO A 92 -6.07 25.76 -2.83
CA PRO A 92 -7.01 26.84 -2.91
C PRO A 92 -8.13 26.37 -2.06
N GLU A 93 -8.57 27.02 -1.34
CA GLU A 93 -9.47 26.63 -0.53
C GLU A 93 -10.64 26.67 -1.05
N PRO A 94 -11.33 26.05 -0.91
CA PRO A 94 -12.59 25.95 -1.48
C PRO A 94 -13.41 26.94 -1.13
#